data_df5399d57c64143fc754ab3536bdde44
#
_entry.id   df5399d57c64143fc754ab3536bdde44
#
_cell.length_a   1.000
_cell.length_b   1.000
_cell.length_c   1.000
_cell.angle_alpha   90.00
_cell.angle_beta   90.00
_cell.angle_gamma   90.00
#
_symmetry.space_group_name_H-M   'P 1'
#
loop_
_entity.id
_entity.type
_entity.pdbx_description
1 polymer ?
#
loop_
_entity_poly.entity_id
_entity_poly.type
_entity_poly.pdbx_seq_one_letter_code
_entity_poly.pdbx_strand_id
1 'polypeptide(L)'
;MPSTVLVKAGFAVCLFAFLTPAQARSWDDFTPREPSLKQSGHWEWAWDGSDGLGVSLVGAKVRYEPTLPARIVIIGPDQALERVRVGQGQIRWCDDCRAIRGLEVIVSGVPLHNVELHGADIDIQLGQLNQDRLNLSISGTGEIDAGGRIDRVEASIAGSGNIQMGGATVQRANVHIAGSGDVTVSPRDEANVSVAGSGRVRMTAMPARLNQSVTGSGGVRVTGN
;
A
#
# COMPACT_ATOMS: atom_id res chain seq x y z
N MET A 1 -40.93 51.79 8.27
CA MET A 1 -40.64 50.45 7.77
C MET A 1 -39.14 50.28 7.75
N PRO A 2 -38.52 49.54 8.65
CA PRO A 2 -37.07 49.37 8.60
C PRO A 2 -36.72 48.09 7.88
N SER A 3 -35.81 48.21 6.90
CA SER A 3 -35.27 47.11 6.10
C SER A 3 -34.28 46.31 6.91
N THR A 4 -34.59 45.05 7.12
CA THR A 4 -33.74 44.07 7.76
C THR A 4 -32.64 43.62 6.80
N VAL A 5 -31.40 43.93 7.12
CA VAL A 5 -30.21 43.41 6.41
C VAL A 5 -29.92 42.01 6.93
N LEU A 6 -30.12 41.02 6.09
CA LEU A 6 -29.80 39.61 6.37
C LEU A 6 -28.32 39.36 6.08
N VAL A 7 -27.48 39.30 7.12
CA VAL A 7 -26.08 38.88 6.99
C VAL A 7 -26.07 37.36 6.77
N LYS A 8 -25.78 36.92 5.56
CA LYS A 8 -25.50 35.52 5.25
C LYS A 8 -24.09 35.20 5.76
N ALA A 9 -24.01 34.47 6.89
CA ALA A 9 -22.79 33.81 7.29
C ALA A 9 -22.49 32.67 6.30
N GLY A 10 -21.48 32.89 5.46
CA GLY A 10 -20.96 31.86 4.56
C GLY A 10 -20.18 30.79 5.35
N PHE A 11 -20.82 29.65 5.61
CA PHE A 11 -20.10 28.45 5.99
C PHE A 11 -19.32 27.99 4.76
N ALA A 12 -18.01 28.17 4.76
CA ALA A 12 -17.11 27.52 3.82
C ALA A 12 -17.09 26.03 4.17
N VAL A 13 -17.98 25.27 3.53
CA VAL A 13 -17.87 23.82 3.49
C VAL A 13 -16.61 23.54 2.68
N CYS A 14 -15.50 23.19 3.35
CA CYS A 14 -14.38 22.56 2.70
C CYS A 14 -14.87 21.22 2.14
N LEU A 15 -15.28 21.28 0.88
CA LEU A 15 -15.53 20.08 0.09
C LEU A 15 -14.18 19.38 -0.08
N PHE A 16 -13.87 18.44 0.80
CA PHE A 16 -12.81 17.47 0.54
C PHE A 16 -13.24 16.72 -0.74
N ALA A 17 -12.76 17.18 -1.87
CA ALA A 17 -12.76 16.37 -3.07
C ALA A 17 -11.88 15.17 -2.75
N PHE A 18 -12.50 14.08 -2.32
CA PHE A 18 -11.90 12.76 -2.44
C PHE A 18 -11.63 12.59 -3.94
N LEU A 19 -10.37 12.80 -4.32
CA LEU A 19 -9.86 12.29 -5.59
C LEU A 19 -10.23 10.82 -5.56
N THR A 20 -11.16 10.43 -6.42
CA THR A 20 -11.55 9.04 -6.60
C THR A 20 -10.28 8.26 -6.88
N PRO A 21 -9.91 7.27 -6.03
CA PRO A 21 -8.80 6.40 -6.35
C PRO A 21 -9.11 5.79 -7.71
N ALA A 22 -8.18 5.91 -8.65
CA ALA A 22 -8.28 5.28 -9.94
C ALA A 22 -8.55 3.79 -9.71
N GLN A 23 -9.82 3.42 -9.90
CA GLN A 23 -10.34 2.05 -9.95
C GLN A 23 -9.79 1.10 -8.87
N ALA A 24 -10.12 1.36 -7.61
CA ALA A 24 -10.21 0.29 -6.64
C ALA A 24 -11.23 -0.72 -7.22
N ARG A 25 -10.74 -1.88 -7.68
CA ARG A 25 -11.62 -2.96 -8.09
C ARG A 25 -12.53 -3.26 -6.91
N SER A 26 -13.85 -3.27 -7.13
CA SER A 26 -14.79 -3.58 -6.07
C SER A 26 -14.45 -4.95 -5.48
N TRP A 27 -14.39 -5.05 -4.16
CA TRP A 27 -14.18 -6.31 -3.45
C TRP A 27 -15.29 -7.32 -3.75
N ASP A 28 -16.44 -6.84 -4.25
CA ASP A 28 -17.60 -7.63 -4.60
C ASP A 28 -17.42 -8.44 -5.89
N ASP A 29 -16.47 -8.06 -6.78
CA ASP A 29 -16.20 -8.73 -8.05
C ASP A 29 -15.10 -9.80 -7.95
N PHE A 30 -14.71 -10.21 -6.74
CA PHE A 30 -13.65 -11.20 -6.56
C PHE A 30 -14.07 -12.59 -7.03
N THR A 31 -13.34 -13.13 -7.99
CA THR A 31 -13.51 -14.50 -8.48
C THR A 31 -12.28 -15.33 -8.11
N PRO A 32 -12.40 -16.27 -7.16
CA PRO A 32 -11.27 -17.13 -6.79
C PRO A 32 -10.90 -18.05 -7.96
N ARG A 33 -9.60 -18.31 -8.09
CA ARG A 33 -9.03 -19.25 -9.06
C ARG A 33 -8.55 -20.49 -8.34
N GLU A 34 -8.68 -21.63 -9.00
CA GLU A 34 -8.07 -22.86 -8.51
C GLU A 34 -6.53 -22.78 -8.65
N PRO A 35 -5.78 -23.29 -7.69
CA PRO A 35 -4.33 -23.39 -7.82
C PRO A 35 -3.94 -24.35 -8.96
N SER A 36 -2.89 -23.98 -9.67
CA SER A 36 -2.27 -24.79 -10.74
C SER A 36 -1.48 -25.97 -10.17
N LEU A 37 -1.02 -25.85 -8.92
CA LEU A 37 -0.31 -26.90 -8.20
C LEU A 37 -0.79 -26.92 -6.74
N LYS A 38 -1.12 -28.10 -6.22
CA LYS A 38 -1.42 -28.35 -4.81
C LYS A 38 -0.49 -29.45 -4.28
N GLN A 39 0.41 -29.09 -3.39
CA GLN A 39 1.23 -30.00 -2.60
C GLN A 39 1.09 -29.65 -1.12
N SER A 40 1.31 -30.59 -0.22
CA SER A 40 1.27 -30.33 1.20
C SER A 40 2.24 -29.20 1.56
N GLY A 41 1.72 -28.16 2.18
CA GLY A 41 2.49 -26.98 2.56
C GLY A 41 2.87 -26.03 1.44
N HIS A 42 2.52 -26.31 0.17
CA HIS A 42 2.97 -25.51 -0.97
C HIS A 42 1.93 -25.51 -2.09
N TRP A 43 1.30 -24.35 -2.36
CA TRP A 43 0.33 -24.19 -3.43
C TRP A 43 0.76 -23.09 -4.39
N GLU A 44 0.50 -23.27 -5.69
CA GLU A 44 0.83 -22.29 -6.74
C GLU A 44 -0.40 -21.90 -7.55
N TRP A 45 -0.43 -20.64 -7.96
CA TRP A 45 -1.42 -20.09 -8.88
C TRP A 45 -0.73 -19.45 -10.07
N ALA A 46 -1.31 -19.60 -11.25
CA ALA A 46 -0.90 -18.81 -12.39
C ALA A 46 -1.20 -17.33 -12.13
N TRP A 47 -0.20 -16.50 -12.30
CA TRP A 47 -0.33 -15.05 -12.25
C TRP A 47 -0.79 -14.54 -13.62
N ASP A 48 -1.83 -13.73 -13.68
CA ASP A 48 -2.46 -13.31 -14.93
C ASP A 48 -1.85 -12.04 -15.54
N GLY A 49 -0.79 -11.55 -14.95
CA GLY A 49 -0.15 -10.34 -15.44
C GLY A 49 -0.84 -9.04 -15.02
N SER A 50 -1.74 -9.08 -14.04
CA SER A 50 -2.28 -7.84 -13.46
C SER A 50 -1.17 -7.03 -12.81
N ASP A 51 -1.18 -5.73 -12.99
CA ASP A 51 -0.20 -4.78 -12.46
C ASP A 51 -0.45 -4.39 -11.00
N GLY A 52 -1.40 -5.06 -10.33
CA GLY A 52 -1.79 -4.82 -8.95
C GLY A 52 -1.77 -6.08 -8.08
N LEU A 53 -1.31 -5.92 -6.85
CA LEU A 53 -1.33 -6.94 -5.80
C LEU A 53 -2.10 -6.43 -4.59
N GLY A 54 -3.19 -7.10 -4.25
CA GLY A 54 -3.94 -6.87 -3.02
C GLY A 54 -3.73 -8.01 -2.03
N VAL A 55 -3.30 -7.71 -0.81
CA VAL A 55 -3.09 -8.70 0.24
C VAL A 55 -3.98 -8.40 1.43
N SER A 56 -4.92 -9.29 1.71
CA SER A 56 -5.86 -9.21 2.82
C SER A 56 -5.72 -10.44 3.72
N LEU A 57 -4.61 -10.48 4.45
CA LEU A 57 -4.21 -11.59 5.31
C LEU A 57 -3.95 -11.11 6.75
N VAL A 58 -3.48 -12.00 7.60
CA VAL A 58 -3.03 -11.71 8.98
C VAL A 58 -1.77 -12.51 9.26
N GLY A 59 -0.71 -11.81 9.71
CA GLY A 59 0.55 -12.46 10.08
C GLY A 59 1.23 -13.19 8.93
N ALA A 60 1.24 -12.59 7.74
CA ALA A 60 1.83 -13.15 6.53
C ALA A 60 3.09 -12.38 6.11
N LYS A 61 4.02 -13.09 5.48
CA LYS A 61 5.18 -12.51 4.82
C LYS A 61 4.99 -12.60 3.32
N VAL A 62 5.19 -11.50 2.61
CA VAL A 62 5.04 -11.43 1.16
C VAL A 62 6.37 -10.98 0.57
N ARG A 63 6.88 -11.72 -0.41
CA ARG A 63 8.10 -11.36 -1.15
C ARG A 63 7.80 -11.27 -2.64
N TYR A 64 8.32 -10.25 -3.26
CA TYR A 64 8.22 -10.06 -4.71
C TYR A 64 9.55 -10.40 -5.39
N GLU A 65 9.50 -11.27 -6.41
CA GLU A 65 10.65 -11.77 -7.18
C GLU A 65 10.45 -11.48 -8.68
N PRO A 66 10.94 -10.33 -9.19
CA PRO A 66 10.66 -9.90 -10.56
C PRO A 66 11.29 -10.78 -11.64
N THR A 67 12.34 -11.55 -11.32
CA THR A 67 13.13 -12.33 -12.27
C THR A 67 12.57 -13.72 -12.55
N LEU A 68 11.65 -14.20 -11.72
CA LEU A 68 11.03 -15.52 -11.86
C LEU A 68 9.81 -15.47 -12.80
N PRO A 69 9.39 -16.61 -13.37
CA PRO A 69 8.14 -16.69 -14.13
C PRO A 69 6.93 -16.21 -13.32
N ALA A 70 5.96 -15.61 -14.01
CA ALA A 70 4.79 -15.04 -13.37
C ALA A 70 3.93 -16.09 -12.65
N ARG A 71 3.92 -16.04 -11.33
CA ARG A 71 3.13 -16.92 -10.46
C ARG A 71 2.95 -16.31 -9.06
N ILE A 72 1.98 -16.85 -8.35
CA ILE A 72 1.82 -16.67 -6.91
C ILE A 72 2.06 -18.02 -6.25
N VAL A 73 3.00 -18.09 -5.32
CA VAL A 73 3.27 -19.28 -4.49
C VAL A 73 2.93 -18.95 -3.06
N ILE A 74 2.18 -19.82 -2.41
CA ILE A 74 1.86 -19.67 -0.99
C ILE A 74 2.32 -20.92 -0.25
N ILE A 75 3.14 -20.69 0.77
CA ILE A 75 3.74 -21.74 1.63
C ILE A 75 3.19 -21.57 3.04
N GLY A 76 2.79 -22.65 3.64
CA GLY A 76 2.28 -22.63 5.00
C GLY A 76 1.54 -23.89 5.40
N PRO A 77 0.93 -23.92 6.61
CA PRO A 77 0.14 -25.05 7.05
C PRO A 77 -1.02 -25.36 6.08
N ASP A 78 -1.28 -26.63 5.77
CA ASP A 78 -2.35 -27.03 4.87
C ASP A 78 -3.71 -26.46 5.26
N GLN A 79 -4.02 -26.42 6.55
CA GLN A 79 -5.24 -25.79 7.07
C GLN A 79 -5.37 -24.29 6.74
N ALA A 80 -4.24 -23.57 6.60
CA ALA A 80 -4.24 -22.19 6.19
C ALA A 80 -4.41 -22.07 4.67
N LEU A 81 -3.70 -22.91 3.91
CA LEU A 81 -3.77 -22.94 2.44
C LEU A 81 -5.21 -23.21 1.93
N GLU A 82 -5.93 -24.14 2.57
CA GLU A 82 -7.33 -24.43 2.25
C GLU A 82 -8.29 -23.23 2.41
N ARG A 83 -7.91 -22.26 3.23
CA ARG A 83 -8.71 -21.05 3.55
C ARG A 83 -8.30 -19.84 2.75
N VAL A 84 -7.17 -19.88 2.06
CA VAL A 84 -6.74 -18.76 1.19
C VAL A 84 -7.49 -18.82 -0.13
N ARG A 85 -7.82 -17.65 -0.64
CA ARG A 85 -8.41 -17.45 -1.97
C ARG A 85 -7.52 -16.49 -2.74
N VAL A 86 -7.17 -16.88 -3.96
CA VAL A 86 -6.33 -16.10 -4.87
C VAL A 86 -7.11 -15.87 -6.16
N GLY A 87 -7.14 -14.65 -6.62
CA GLY A 87 -7.79 -14.29 -7.88
C GLY A 87 -7.58 -12.82 -8.24
N GLN A 88 -7.46 -12.51 -9.51
CA GLN A 88 -7.38 -11.13 -10.03
C GLN A 88 -6.34 -10.23 -9.32
N GLY A 89 -5.19 -10.80 -8.95
CA GLY A 89 -4.16 -10.08 -8.20
C GLY A 89 -4.44 -9.89 -6.71
N GLN A 90 -5.48 -10.49 -6.19
CA GLN A 90 -5.83 -10.42 -4.77
C GLN A 90 -5.57 -11.75 -4.06
N ILE A 91 -5.06 -11.67 -2.85
CA ILE A 91 -4.83 -12.79 -1.94
C ILE A 91 -5.56 -12.49 -0.64
N ARG A 92 -6.56 -13.28 -0.29
CA ARG A 92 -7.40 -13.07 0.89
C ARG A 92 -7.82 -14.35 1.57
N TRP A 93 -8.29 -14.26 2.80
CA TRP A 93 -8.97 -15.36 3.46
C TRP A 93 -10.34 -15.62 2.81
N CYS A 94 -10.81 -16.85 2.91
CA CYS A 94 -12.20 -17.16 2.59
C CYS A 94 -13.14 -16.40 3.53
N ASP A 95 -14.34 -16.09 3.05
CA ASP A 95 -15.36 -15.45 3.84
C ASP A 95 -15.70 -16.34 5.06
N ASP A 96 -15.90 -15.74 6.23
CA ASP A 96 -16.19 -16.42 7.52
C ASP A 96 -15.07 -17.35 8.03
N CYS A 97 -13.90 -17.37 7.41
CA CYS A 97 -12.78 -18.17 7.87
C CYS A 97 -11.98 -17.46 8.98
N ARG A 98 -11.65 -18.20 10.04
CA ARG A 98 -10.68 -17.72 11.00
C ARG A 98 -9.29 -17.70 10.37
N ALA A 99 -8.64 -16.53 10.40
CA ALA A 99 -7.28 -16.36 9.90
C ALA A 99 -6.26 -17.26 10.66
N ILE A 100 -5.29 -17.80 9.93
CA ILE A 100 -4.19 -18.60 10.48
C ILE A 100 -2.88 -17.90 10.09
N ARG A 101 -2.01 -17.68 11.07
CA ARG A 101 -0.71 -17.02 10.86
C ARG A 101 0.31 -17.98 10.23
N GLY A 102 1.39 -17.41 9.69
CA GLY A 102 2.55 -18.18 9.22
C GLY A 102 2.49 -18.54 7.75
N LEU A 103 1.79 -17.75 6.94
CA LEU A 103 1.87 -17.86 5.49
C LEU A 103 3.07 -17.08 4.97
N GLU A 104 3.80 -17.70 4.06
CA GLU A 104 4.77 -17.02 3.18
C GLU A 104 4.19 -17.00 1.77
N VAL A 105 4.16 -15.81 1.18
CA VAL A 105 3.64 -15.57 -0.16
C VAL A 105 4.78 -15.08 -1.03
N ILE A 106 5.01 -15.75 -2.15
CA ILE A 106 5.98 -15.32 -3.17
C ILE A 106 5.20 -14.94 -4.41
N VAL A 107 5.31 -13.69 -4.81
CA VAL A 107 4.72 -13.16 -6.03
C VAL A 107 5.84 -12.90 -7.01
N SER A 108 5.71 -13.35 -8.26
CA SER A 108 6.80 -13.23 -9.21
C SER A 108 6.35 -12.84 -10.62
N GLY A 109 7.28 -12.32 -11.41
CA GLY A 109 7.23 -12.13 -12.83
C GLY A 109 6.91 -10.71 -13.28
N VAL A 110 5.67 -10.27 -13.17
CA VAL A 110 5.22 -9.00 -13.79
C VAL A 110 5.56 -7.78 -12.91
N PRO A 111 5.89 -6.62 -13.49
CA PRO A 111 6.05 -5.41 -12.71
C PRO A 111 4.81 -5.07 -11.89
N LEU A 112 4.98 -4.79 -10.60
CA LEU A 112 3.91 -4.40 -9.70
C LEU A 112 3.86 -2.87 -9.60
N HIS A 113 2.80 -2.27 -10.13
CA HIS A 113 2.58 -0.82 -10.03
C HIS A 113 1.66 -0.43 -8.86
N ASN A 114 0.83 -1.35 -8.40
CA ASN A 114 -0.10 -1.12 -7.30
C ASN A 114 0.06 -2.24 -6.26
N VAL A 115 0.29 -1.88 -5.01
CA VAL A 115 0.36 -2.83 -3.88
C VAL A 115 -0.53 -2.33 -2.76
N GLU A 116 -1.52 -3.14 -2.42
CA GLU A 116 -2.50 -2.84 -1.38
C GLU A 116 -2.41 -3.87 -0.26
N LEU A 117 -2.24 -3.39 0.96
CA LEU A 117 -2.21 -4.20 2.18
C LEU A 117 -3.44 -3.89 3.01
N HIS A 118 -4.26 -4.92 3.25
CA HIS A 118 -5.41 -4.84 4.14
C HIS A 118 -5.29 -5.91 5.23
N GLY A 119 -5.22 -5.51 6.49
CA GLY A 119 -5.16 -6.47 7.59
C GLY A 119 -4.17 -6.10 8.69
N ALA A 120 -3.60 -7.12 9.32
CA ALA A 120 -2.71 -6.93 10.45
C ALA A 120 -1.46 -7.81 10.36
N ASP A 121 -0.33 -7.26 10.81
CA ASP A 121 0.96 -7.97 10.90
C ASP A 121 1.41 -8.60 9.56
N ILE A 122 1.24 -7.88 8.46
CA ILE A 122 1.71 -8.30 7.14
C ILE A 122 3.00 -7.57 6.83
N ASP A 123 4.01 -8.29 6.38
CA ASP A 123 5.30 -7.78 5.94
C ASP A 123 5.44 -8.04 4.42
N ILE A 124 5.56 -6.96 3.64
CA ILE A 124 5.70 -7.02 2.18
C ILE A 124 7.06 -6.50 1.77
N GLN A 125 7.88 -7.34 1.17
CA GLN A 125 9.20 -7.02 0.66
C GLN A 125 9.18 -7.01 -0.87
N LEU A 126 9.31 -5.82 -1.45
CA LEU A 126 9.28 -5.63 -2.91
C LEU A 126 10.68 -5.66 -3.55
N GLY A 127 11.75 -5.66 -2.72
CA GLY A 127 13.12 -5.71 -3.20
C GLY A 127 13.53 -4.48 -4.01
N GLN A 128 14.40 -4.70 -5.01
CA GLN A 128 14.94 -3.64 -5.86
C GLN A 128 14.10 -3.46 -7.11
N LEU A 129 13.32 -2.40 -7.16
CA LEU A 129 12.46 -2.05 -8.28
C LEU A 129 13.16 -1.11 -9.25
N ASN A 130 12.78 -1.17 -10.53
CA ASN A 130 13.18 -0.20 -11.54
C ASN A 130 11.97 0.08 -12.44
N GLN A 131 11.21 1.12 -12.09
CA GLN A 131 9.92 1.40 -12.75
C GLN A 131 9.51 2.87 -12.63
N ASP A 132 8.58 3.28 -13.50
CA ASP A 132 8.13 4.67 -13.59
C ASP A 132 7.18 5.04 -12.44
N ARG A 133 6.39 4.10 -11.94
CA ARG A 133 5.35 4.36 -10.94
C ARG A 133 5.20 3.20 -9.95
N LEU A 134 4.93 3.58 -8.71
CA LEU A 134 4.56 2.64 -7.64
C LEU A 134 3.52 3.30 -6.73
N ASN A 135 2.38 2.64 -6.57
CA ASN A 135 1.33 3.03 -5.64
C ASN A 135 1.30 2.01 -4.49
N LEU A 136 1.44 2.50 -3.28
CA LEU A 136 1.44 1.70 -2.05
C LEU A 136 0.30 2.15 -1.16
N SER A 137 -0.53 1.24 -0.71
CA SER A 137 -1.64 1.52 0.19
C SER A 137 -1.65 0.54 1.36
N ILE A 138 -1.73 1.06 2.58
CA ILE A 138 -1.90 0.26 3.79
C ILE A 138 -3.20 0.67 4.49
N SER A 139 -4.08 -0.30 4.67
CA SER A 139 -5.26 -0.19 5.53
C SER A 139 -5.13 -1.17 6.70
N GLY A 140 -4.76 -0.67 7.87
CA GLY A 140 -4.54 -1.49 9.06
C GLY A 140 -3.13 -1.38 9.62
N THR A 141 -2.50 -2.52 9.94
CA THR A 141 -1.12 -2.60 10.44
C THR A 141 -0.29 -3.53 9.58
N GLY A 142 0.94 -3.15 9.33
CA GLY A 142 1.89 -3.93 8.53
C GLY A 142 3.00 -3.06 8.01
N GLU A 143 3.89 -3.67 7.27
CA GLU A 143 5.06 -3.00 6.70
C GLU A 143 5.20 -3.31 5.22
N ILE A 144 5.56 -2.29 4.45
CA ILE A 144 5.97 -2.44 3.05
C ILE A 144 7.37 -1.87 2.91
N ASP A 145 8.31 -2.70 2.47
CA ASP A 145 9.68 -2.32 2.16
C ASP A 145 9.89 -2.35 0.64
N ALA A 146 10.44 -1.25 0.09
CA ALA A 146 10.75 -1.16 -1.33
C ALA A 146 12.05 -0.38 -1.55
N GLY A 147 12.90 -0.91 -2.42
CA GLY A 147 14.15 -0.30 -2.82
C GLY A 147 14.24 -0.05 -4.33
N GLY A 148 15.40 0.46 -4.78
CA GLY A 148 15.70 0.65 -6.19
C GLY A 148 15.42 2.05 -6.73
N ARG A 149 14.99 2.15 -7.99
CA ARG A 149 14.70 3.41 -8.66
C ARG A 149 13.25 3.47 -9.10
N ILE A 150 12.55 4.52 -8.68
CA ILE A 150 11.14 4.73 -9.00
C ILE A 150 10.93 6.21 -9.33
N ASP A 151 10.34 6.52 -10.49
CA ASP A 151 10.17 7.92 -10.87
C ASP A 151 9.05 8.59 -10.06
N ARG A 152 7.95 7.90 -9.82
CA ARG A 152 6.82 8.43 -9.04
C ARG A 152 6.30 7.41 -8.03
N VAL A 153 6.20 7.86 -6.80
CA VAL A 153 5.60 7.08 -5.70
C VAL A 153 4.37 7.79 -5.18
N GLU A 154 3.31 7.02 -4.97
CA GLU A 154 2.15 7.42 -4.20
C GLU A 154 2.03 6.46 -3.01
N ALA A 155 2.16 6.97 -1.79
CA ALA A 155 2.13 6.19 -0.56
C ALA A 155 0.97 6.67 0.30
N SER A 156 0.05 5.77 0.64
CA SER A 156 -1.13 6.06 1.45
C SER A 156 -1.21 5.11 2.64
N ILE A 157 -1.40 5.65 3.84
CA ILE A 157 -1.61 4.86 5.06
C ILE A 157 -2.89 5.30 5.74
N ALA A 158 -3.80 4.36 5.93
CA ALA A 158 -4.97 4.49 6.79
C ALA A 158 -4.83 3.52 7.97
N GLY A 159 -4.30 3.99 9.10
CA GLY A 159 -4.03 3.16 10.28
C GLY A 159 -2.66 3.40 10.92
N SER A 160 -1.94 2.33 11.24
CA SER A 160 -0.66 2.37 11.96
C SER A 160 0.44 1.57 11.27
N GLY A 161 0.31 1.33 9.98
CA GLY A 161 1.34 0.63 9.19
C GLY A 161 2.54 1.50 8.85
N ASN A 162 3.58 0.88 8.27
CA ASN A 162 4.83 1.54 7.90
C ASN A 162 5.18 1.30 6.43
N ILE A 163 5.69 2.33 5.75
CA ILE A 163 6.25 2.21 4.40
C ILE A 163 7.71 2.64 4.44
N GLN A 164 8.61 1.72 4.11
CA GLN A 164 10.05 1.92 4.13
C GLN A 164 10.61 1.99 2.72
N MET A 165 10.97 3.18 2.28
CA MET A 165 11.57 3.44 0.96
C MET A 165 12.84 4.29 1.07
N GLY A 166 13.48 4.29 2.24
CA GLY A 166 14.70 5.06 2.46
C GLY A 166 15.89 4.62 1.58
N GLY A 167 15.89 3.36 1.14
CA GLY A 167 16.87 2.80 0.20
C GLY A 167 16.52 2.96 -1.28
N ALA A 168 15.33 3.48 -1.58
CA ALA A 168 14.92 3.75 -2.95
C ALA A 168 15.30 5.17 -3.39
N THR A 169 15.67 5.36 -4.66
CA THR A 169 15.76 6.67 -5.28
C THR A 169 14.43 7.00 -5.93
N VAL A 170 13.74 8.02 -5.43
CA VAL A 170 12.43 8.45 -5.91
C VAL A 170 12.56 9.85 -6.53
N GLN A 171 12.00 10.08 -7.73
CA GLN A 171 12.00 11.44 -8.28
C GLN A 171 10.89 12.29 -7.62
N ARG A 172 9.67 11.79 -7.61
CA ARG A 172 8.51 12.48 -7.02
C ARG A 172 7.76 11.59 -6.06
N ALA A 173 7.44 12.10 -4.89
CA ALA A 173 6.71 11.39 -3.86
C ALA A 173 5.44 12.14 -3.44
N ASN A 174 4.30 11.44 -3.45
CA ASN A 174 3.07 11.89 -2.83
C ASN A 174 2.79 10.97 -1.63
N VAL A 175 2.70 11.55 -0.44
CA VAL A 175 2.53 10.78 0.79
C VAL A 175 1.29 11.27 1.53
N HIS A 176 0.39 10.34 1.84
CA HIS A 176 -0.83 10.61 2.59
C HIS A 176 -0.91 9.68 3.81
N ILE A 177 -0.99 10.24 5.00
CA ILE A 177 -1.15 9.47 6.24
C ILE A 177 -2.41 9.94 6.96
N ALA A 178 -3.32 8.99 7.21
CA ALA A 178 -4.48 9.17 8.09
C ALA A 178 -4.35 8.18 9.25
N GLY A 179 -3.78 8.62 10.38
CA GLY A 179 -3.53 7.77 11.55
C GLY A 179 -2.18 7.99 12.21
N SER A 180 -1.51 6.90 12.59
CA SER A 180 -0.25 6.91 13.33
C SER A 180 0.90 6.19 12.62
N GLY A 181 0.73 5.86 11.36
CA GLY A 181 1.76 5.17 10.58
C GLY A 181 2.94 6.06 10.20
N ASP A 182 4.04 5.44 9.80
CA ASP A 182 5.27 6.13 9.43
C ASP A 182 5.65 5.83 7.98
N VAL A 183 6.15 6.84 7.26
CA VAL A 183 6.68 6.69 5.90
C VAL A 183 8.11 7.19 5.85
N THR A 184 9.02 6.38 5.33
CA THR A 184 10.39 6.78 5.03
C THR A 184 10.60 6.77 3.52
N VAL A 185 11.03 7.89 2.93
CA VAL A 185 11.20 8.04 1.46
C VAL A 185 12.39 8.94 1.14
N SER A 186 12.98 8.76 -0.06
CA SER A 186 14.13 9.56 -0.52
C SER A 186 13.77 10.31 -1.83
N PRO A 187 12.96 11.38 -1.77
CA PRO A 187 12.56 12.14 -2.95
C PRO A 187 13.67 13.09 -3.40
N ARG A 188 13.79 13.33 -4.73
CA ARG A 188 14.77 14.25 -5.30
C ARG A 188 14.15 15.54 -5.81
N ASP A 189 13.11 15.44 -6.63
CA ASP A 189 12.54 16.61 -7.32
C ASP A 189 11.41 17.23 -6.52
N GLU A 190 10.46 16.42 -6.08
CA GLU A 190 9.23 16.93 -5.44
C GLU A 190 8.71 15.96 -4.39
N ALA A 191 8.28 16.52 -3.28
CA ALA A 191 7.52 15.79 -2.27
C ALA A 191 6.27 16.58 -1.88
N ASN A 192 5.11 15.92 -1.97
CA ASN A 192 3.83 16.41 -1.48
C ASN A 192 3.40 15.52 -0.33
N VAL A 193 3.30 16.07 0.87
CA VAL A 193 3.02 15.30 2.09
C VAL A 193 1.80 15.84 2.80
N SER A 194 0.87 14.96 3.11
CA SER A 194 -0.30 15.24 3.93
C SER A 194 -0.39 14.27 5.10
N VAL A 195 -0.39 14.76 6.32
CA VAL A 195 -0.51 13.95 7.54
C VAL A 195 -1.71 14.43 8.34
N ALA A 196 -2.64 13.52 8.60
CA ALA A 196 -3.77 13.73 9.50
C ALA A 196 -3.68 12.72 10.65
N GLY A 197 -3.24 13.17 11.83
CA GLY A 197 -3.06 12.33 13.02
C GLY A 197 -1.69 12.48 13.67
N SER A 198 -1.09 11.37 14.09
CA SER A 198 0.20 11.33 14.80
C SER A 198 1.33 10.68 13.97
N GLY A 199 1.07 10.35 12.72
CA GLY A 199 2.03 9.73 11.84
C GLY A 199 3.21 10.62 11.47
N ARG A 200 4.30 10.03 11.01
CA ARG A 200 5.53 10.74 10.68
C ARG A 200 6.01 10.39 9.27
N VAL A 201 6.51 11.41 8.58
CA VAL A 201 7.22 11.23 7.32
C VAL A 201 8.68 11.59 7.51
N ARG A 202 9.56 10.64 7.23
CA ARG A 202 11.01 10.85 7.24
C ARG A 202 11.51 10.86 5.81
N MET A 203 12.15 11.95 5.41
CA MET A 203 12.84 12.04 4.13
C MET A 203 14.34 11.89 4.33
N THR A 204 14.95 10.97 3.61
CA THR A 204 16.40 10.73 3.66
C THR A 204 17.18 11.58 2.66
N ALA A 205 16.48 12.35 1.82
CA ALA A 205 17.03 13.36 0.94
C ALA A 205 16.16 14.62 0.98
N MET A 206 16.75 15.80 0.74
CA MET A 206 15.99 17.06 0.59
C MET A 206 15.52 17.18 -0.85
N PRO A 207 14.21 17.20 -1.12
CA PRO A 207 13.69 17.41 -2.47
C PRO A 207 13.87 18.88 -2.92
N ALA A 208 13.91 19.12 -4.23
CA ALA A 208 13.96 20.48 -4.76
C ALA A 208 12.69 21.28 -4.43
N ARG A 209 11.54 20.60 -4.28
CA ARG A 209 10.25 21.21 -3.84
C ARG A 209 9.62 20.33 -2.78
N LEU A 210 9.24 20.96 -1.67
CA LEU A 210 8.54 20.29 -0.56
C LEU A 210 7.25 21.07 -0.25
N ASN A 211 6.11 20.41 -0.45
CA ASN A 211 4.80 20.87 0.00
C ASN A 211 4.33 19.96 1.13
N GLN A 212 4.03 20.54 2.29
CA GLN A 212 3.59 19.74 3.44
C GLN A 212 2.37 20.36 4.12
N SER A 213 1.46 19.49 4.54
CA SER A 213 0.30 19.84 5.37
C SER A 213 0.21 18.82 6.49
N VAL A 214 0.25 19.29 7.73
CA VAL A 214 0.17 18.42 8.91
C VAL A 214 -0.96 18.91 9.79
N THR A 215 -1.88 18.01 10.11
CA THR A 215 -2.99 18.24 11.04
C THR A 215 -2.91 17.19 12.15
N GLY A 216 -2.65 17.60 13.36
CA GLY A 216 -2.46 16.73 14.52
C GLY A 216 -1.07 16.84 15.13
N SER A 217 -0.61 15.76 15.76
CA SER A 217 0.70 15.68 16.45
C SER A 217 1.79 15.03 15.60
N GLY A 218 1.50 14.70 14.36
CA GLY A 218 2.46 14.13 13.43
C GLY A 218 3.50 15.13 12.95
N GLY A 219 4.36 14.69 12.03
CA GLY A 219 5.42 15.57 11.54
C GLY A 219 6.14 15.07 10.28
N VAL A 220 6.83 16.01 9.65
CA VAL A 220 7.71 15.75 8.52
C VAL A 220 9.14 16.11 8.94
N ARG A 221 10.08 15.21 8.72
CA ARG A 221 11.49 15.43 9.03
C ARG A 221 12.37 15.06 7.83
N VAL A 222 13.27 15.95 7.46
CA VAL A 222 14.34 15.68 6.49
C VAL A 222 15.61 15.38 7.27
N THR A 223 16.26 14.25 6.99
CA THR A 223 17.46 13.76 7.69
C THR A 223 18.69 13.68 6.78
N GLY A 224 18.51 13.79 5.46
CA GLY A 224 19.59 13.83 4.48
C GLY A 224 20.05 15.27 4.18
N ASN A 225 21.32 15.37 3.87
CA ASN A 225 21.94 16.61 3.33
C ASN A 225 21.61 16.75 1.85
#